data_3a7154bb1939fb9b495b4d08e57908b7
#
_entry.id   3a7154bb1939fb9b495b4d08e57908b7
#
_cell.length_a   1.000
_cell.length_b   1.000
_cell.length_c   1.000
_cell.angle_alpha   90.00
_cell.angle_beta   90.00
_cell.angle_gamma   90.00
#
_symmetry.space_group_name_H-M   'P 1'
#
loop_
_entity.id
_entity.type
_entity.pdbx_description
1 polymer ?
#
loop_
_entity_poly.entity_id
_entity_poly.type
_entity_poly.pdbx_seq_one_letter_code
_entity_poly.pdbx_strand_id
1 'polypeptide(L)'
;MKKSSLIIISFLLLIFINACSGYKPIFSSTNFNFIISDYEIMGDKVLGNQIYLKLRNISSTNKTDDIQNFKIFINASKEKKSTAKDSAGKILEYKITLNTNIIINDFLTDEEILKQEFSTYSNYKVQDQHSETKNLENKTLENLIDRTHQDILIRISEKISKK
;
A
#
# COMPACT_ATOMS: atom_id res chain seq x y z
N MET A 1 -25.17 -15.50 -48.69
CA MET A 1 -25.63 -15.02 -47.35
C MET A 1 -24.75 -15.46 -46.17
N LYS A 2 -24.15 -16.67 -46.13
CA LYS A 2 -23.29 -17.11 -44.98
C LYS A 2 -21.97 -16.33 -44.83
N LYS A 3 -21.31 -15.93 -45.94
CA LYS A 3 -20.03 -15.19 -45.88
C LYS A 3 -20.15 -13.76 -45.32
N SER A 4 -21.25 -13.08 -45.63
CA SER A 4 -21.53 -11.73 -45.11
C SER A 4 -21.79 -11.73 -43.59
N SER A 5 -22.46 -12.76 -43.07
CA SER A 5 -22.72 -12.92 -41.62
C SER A 5 -21.42 -13.16 -40.85
N LEU A 6 -20.47 -13.91 -41.35
CA LEU A 6 -19.17 -14.16 -40.75
C LEU A 6 -18.31 -12.88 -40.66
N ILE A 7 -18.37 -12.02 -41.69
CA ILE A 7 -17.66 -10.74 -41.69
C ILE A 7 -18.22 -9.79 -40.63
N ILE A 8 -19.55 -9.73 -40.45
CA ILE A 8 -20.21 -8.90 -39.45
C ILE A 8 -19.87 -9.36 -38.03
N ILE A 9 -19.85 -10.69 -37.79
CA ILE A 9 -19.49 -11.27 -36.50
C ILE A 9 -18.02 -11.00 -36.16
N SER A 10 -17.11 -11.12 -37.15
CA SER A 10 -15.69 -10.80 -36.96
C SER A 10 -15.45 -9.31 -36.65
N PHE A 11 -16.18 -8.43 -37.30
CA PHE A 11 -16.10 -6.98 -37.05
C PHE A 11 -16.67 -6.60 -35.67
N LEU A 12 -17.75 -7.24 -35.24
CA LEU A 12 -18.32 -7.06 -33.91
C LEU A 12 -17.34 -7.52 -32.82
N LEU A 13 -16.63 -8.64 -33.03
CA LEU A 13 -15.64 -9.16 -32.08
C LEU A 13 -14.44 -8.19 -31.90
N LEU A 14 -14.02 -7.53 -32.98
CA LEU A 14 -12.92 -6.55 -32.94
C LEU A 14 -13.25 -5.29 -32.10
N ILE A 15 -14.53 -4.93 -31.98
CA ILE A 15 -14.97 -3.77 -31.18
C ILE A 15 -14.85 -4.05 -29.68
N PHE A 16 -15.02 -5.32 -29.25
CA PHE A 16 -14.91 -5.69 -27.84
C PHE A 16 -13.46 -5.76 -27.30
N ILE A 17 -12.45 -5.83 -28.16
CA ILE A 17 -11.04 -5.92 -27.74
C ILE A 17 -10.51 -4.55 -27.25
N ASN A 18 -11.14 -3.43 -27.62
CA ASN A 18 -10.70 -2.09 -27.23
C ASN A 18 -11.23 -1.63 -25.86
N ALA A 19 -12.04 -2.42 -25.16
CA ALA A 19 -12.68 -2.03 -23.90
C ALA A 19 -11.75 -2.09 -22.67
N CYS A 20 -10.51 -2.57 -22.79
CA CYS A 20 -9.58 -2.75 -21.66
C CYS A 20 -8.52 -1.65 -21.50
N SER A 21 -8.55 -0.53 -22.23
CA SER A 21 -7.48 0.48 -22.19
C SER A 21 -7.70 1.62 -21.17
N GLY A 22 -8.53 1.42 -20.14
CA GLY A 22 -8.95 2.46 -19.19
C GLY A 22 -8.29 2.47 -17.82
N TYR A 23 -7.41 1.50 -17.48
CA TYR A 23 -6.71 1.52 -16.19
C TYR A 23 -5.53 2.49 -16.25
N LYS A 24 -5.77 3.77 -15.93
CA LYS A 24 -4.68 4.69 -15.54
C LYS A 24 -4.39 4.40 -14.07
N PRO A 25 -3.19 3.91 -13.73
CA PRO A 25 -2.81 3.78 -12.33
C PRO A 25 -2.85 5.19 -11.72
N ILE A 26 -3.67 5.36 -10.70
CA ILE A 26 -3.93 6.65 -10.02
C ILE A 26 -2.62 7.32 -9.57
N PHE A 27 -1.55 6.53 -9.40
CA PHE A 27 -0.25 6.98 -8.92
C PHE A 27 0.78 7.33 -10.01
N SER A 28 0.49 7.11 -11.31
CA SER A 28 1.47 7.41 -12.38
C SER A 28 1.48 8.89 -12.80
N SER A 29 0.53 9.70 -12.35
CA SER A 29 0.39 11.12 -12.73
C SER A 29 0.39 12.11 -11.54
N THR A 30 0.39 11.64 -10.31
CA THR A 30 0.57 12.51 -9.15
C THR A 30 2.07 12.72 -8.94
N ASN A 31 2.59 13.82 -9.43
CA ASN A 31 3.88 14.33 -8.97
C ASN A 31 3.70 14.71 -7.49
N PHE A 32 4.11 13.79 -6.61
CA PHE A 32 4.18 14.10 -5.18
C PHE A 32 5.32 15.09 -4.96
N ASN A 33 4.99 16.38 -4.89
CA ASN A 33 5.97 17.44 -4.64
C ASN A 33 6.21 17.59 -3.12
N PHE A 34 6.73 16.56 -2.49
CA PHE A 34 7.17 16.65 -1.10
C PHE A 34 8.54 16.03 -0.89
N ILE A 35 9.26 16.48 0.12
CA ILE A 35 10.53 15.92 0.61
C ILE A 35 10.33 15.56 2.09
N ILE A 36 10.85 14.40 2.49
CA ILE A 36 10.92 14.02 3.91
C ILE A 36 12.25 14.56 4.45
N SER A 37 12.17 15.64 5.25
CA SER A 37 13.33 16.31 5.85
C SER A 37 13.73 15.71 7.18
N ASP A 38 12.78 15.14 7.93
CA ASP A 38 13.02 14.48 9.22
C ASP A 38 12.02 13.34 9.43
N TYR A 39 12.40 12.34 10.23
CA TYR A 39 11.52 11.23 10.55
C TYR A 39 11.82 10.61 11.91
N GLU A 40 10.79 10.08 12.54
CA GLU A 40 10.87 9.32 13.78
C GLU A 40 10.07 8.02 13.68
N ILE A 41 10.66 6.91 14.12
CA ILE A 41 10.03 5.58 14.08
C ILE A 41 9.88 5.05 15.50
N MET A 42 8.64 4.72 15.86
CA MET A 42 8.24 4.09 17.12
C MET A 42 7.66 2.69 16.87
N GLY A 43 7.51 1.92 17.95
CA GLY A 43 6.99 0.56 17.89
C GLY A 43 7.97 -0.42 17.24
N ASP A 44 7.50 -1.23 16.30
CA ASP A 44 8.36 -2.13 15.52
C ASP A 44 9.17 -1.34 14.49
N LYS A 45 10.46 -1.12 14.83
CA LYS A 45 11.38 -0.32 14.00
C LYS A 45 11.61 -0.91 12.62
N VAL A 46 11.55 -2.24 12.48
CA VAL A 46 11.75 -2.90 11.18
C VAL A 46 10.57 -2.59 10.25
N LEU A 47 9.34 -2.72 10.74
CA LEU A 47 8.13 -2.41 9.98
C LEU A 47 8.04 -0.92 9.66
N GLY A 48 8.26 -0.08 10.65
CA GLY A 48 8.24 1.38 10.46
C GLY A 48 9.27 1.83 9.43
N ASN A 49 10.48 1.24 9.46
CA ASN A 49 11.54 1.57 8.51
C ASN A 49 11.18 1.12 7.08
N GLN A 50 10.53 -0.04 6.90
CA GLN A 50 10.06 -0.49 5.60
C GLN A 50 9.00 0.46 5.02
N ILE A 51 8.05 0.92 5.83
CA ILE A 51 7.04 1.92 5.42
C ILE A 51 7.72 3.23 5.05
N TYR A 52 8.65 3.73 5.90
CA TYR A 52 9.43 4.94 5.64
C TYR A 52 10.19 4.89 4.32
N LEU A 53 10.92 3.81 4.06
CA LEU A 53 11.71 3.66 2.82
C LEU A 53 10.81 3.70 1.57
N LYS A 54 9.61 3.11 1.62
CA LYS A 54 8.66 3.18 0.53
C LYS A 54 8.15 4.61 0.30
N LEU A 55 7.86 5.36 1.36
CA LEU A 55 7.46 6.78 1.27
C LEU A 55 8.60 7.64 0.73
N ARG A 56 9.82 7.42 1.23
CA ARG A 56 11.02 8.13 0.78
C ARG A 56 11.30 7.93 -0.71
N ASN A 57 11.09 6.71 -1.23
CA ASN A 57 11.34 6.40 -2.65
C ASN A 57 10.41 7.16 -3.61
N ILE A 58 9.26 7.66 -3.13
CA ILE A 58 8.31 8.44 -3.90
C ILE A 58 8.48 9.94 -3.66
N SER A 59 9.14 10.32 -2.56
CA SER A 59 9.44 11.72 -2.28
C SER A 59 10.30 12.31 -3.39
N SER A 60 10.00 13.56 -3.76
CA SER A 60 10.71 14.25 -4.85
C SER A 60 12.19 14.38 -4.52
N THR A 61 13.03 14.12 -5.51
CA THR A 61 14.48 14.40 -5.47
C THR A 61 14.82 15.73 -6.15
N ASN A 62 13.89 16.30 -6.91
CA ASN A 62 14.11 17.54 -7.63
C ASN A 62 13.63 18.74 -6.82
N LYS A 63 14.51 19.69 -6.56
CA LYS A 63 14.17 20.97 -5.93
C LYS A 63 13.46 21.85 -6.97
N THR A 64 12.14 21.86 -6.93
CA THR A 64 11.31 22.88 -7.58
C THR A 64 10.83 23.85 -6.49
N ASP A 65 10.50 25.09 -6.86
CA ASP A 65 10.19 26.16 -5.90
C ASP A 65 8.92 25.94 -5.05
N ASP A 66 8.15 24.87 -5.30
CA ASP A 66 6.89 24.55 -4.62
C ASP A 66 6.91 23.17 -3.94
N ILE A 67 8.02 22.84 -3.26
CA ILE A 67 8.17 21.55 -2.55
C ILE A 67 7.78 21.71 -1.09
N GLN A 68 6.85 20.86 -0.63
CA GLN A 68 6.51 20.76 0.77
C GLN A 68 7.55 19.90 1.52
N ASN A 69 8.06 20.42 2.64
CA ASN A 69 8.99 19.71 3.51
C ASN A 69 8.23 19.06 4.66
N PHE A 70 8.38 17.76 4.80
CA PHE A 70 7.66 16.99 5.82
C PHE A 70 8.57 16.47 6.92
N LYS A 71 8.06 16.50 8.14
CA LYS A 71 8.53 15.70 9.26
C LYS A 71 7.51 14.59 9.51
N ILE A 72 7.96 13.31 9.51
CA ILE A 72 7.07 12.15 9.57
C ILE A 72 7.33 11.34 10.83
N PHE A 73 6.27 11.05 11.59
CA PHE A 73 6.29 10.13 12.72
C PHE A 73 5.54 8.86 12.33
N ILE A 74 6.16 7.69 12.50
CA ILE A 74 5.57 6.39 12.17
C ILE A 74 5.62 5.52 13.41
N ASN A 75 4.46 5.07 13.89
CA ASN A 75 4.37 4.04 14.91
C ASN A 75 3.70 2.81 14.30
N ALA A 76 4.48 1.73 14.12
CA ALA A 76 4.03 0.50 13.49
C ALA A 76 4.04 -0.66 14.48
N SER A 77 3.04 -1.54 14.39
CA SER A 77 2.98 -2.79 15.15
C SER A 77 2.32 -3.91 14.35
N LYS A 78 2.71 -5.14 14.65
CA LYS A 78 2.16 -6.34 14.03
C LYS A 78 1.51 -7.21 15.10
N GLU A 79 0.31 -7.70 14.80
CA GLU A 79 -0.39 -8.70 15.60
C GLU A 79 -0.61 -9.98 14.76
N LYS A 80 -0.39 -11.15 15.38
CA LYS A 80 -0.63 -12.45 14.74
C LYS A 80 -1.55 -13.28 15.61
N LYS A 81 -2.69 -13.72 15.04
CA LYS A 81 -3.69 -14.55 15.71
C LYS A 81 -4.03 -15.78 14.88
N SER A 82 -4.24 -16.93 15.53
CA SER A 82 -4.81 -18.11 14.85
C SER A 82 -6.29 -17.88 14.56
N THR A 83 -6.74 -18.20 13.35
CA THR A 83 -8.13 -18.02 12.90
C THR A 83 -8.83 -19.34 12.62
N ALA A 84 -8.09 -20.40 12.33
CA ALA A 84 -8.65 -21.75 12.15
C ALA A 84 -7.76 -22.81 12.80
N LYS A 85 -8.43 -23.83 13.37
CA LYS A 85 -7.81 -25.04 13.95
C LYS A 85 -8.58 -26.26 13.48
N ASP A 86 -7.91 -27.40 13.40
CA ASP A 86 -8.57 -28.69 13.20
C ASP A 86 -9.15 -29.25 14.52
N SER A 87 -9.77 -30.45 14.45
CA SER A 87 -10.36 -31.12 15.60
C SER A 87 -9.34 -31.55 16.68
N ALA A 88 -8.06 -31.65 16.32
CA ALA A 88 -6.95 -31.95 17.22
C ALA A 88 -6.31 -30.70 17.83
N GLY A 89 -6.80 -29.50 17.47
CA GLY A 89 -6.28 -28.23 17.96
C GLY A 89 -5.07 -27.70 17.17
N LYS A 90 -4.61 -28.38 16.10
CA LYS A 90 -3.54 -27.91 15.23
C LYS A 90 -4.01 -26.67 14.47
N ILE A 91 -3.19 -25.61 14.45
CA ILE A 91 -3.51 -24.38 13.75
C ILE A 91 -3.40 -24.60 12.24
N LEU A 92 -4.46 -24.24 11.51
CA LEU A 92 -4.57 -24.32 10.05
C LEU A 92 -4.38 -22.98 9.36
N GLU A 93 -4.69 -21.87 10.06
CA GLU A 93 -4.63 -20.53 9.48
C GLU A 93 -4.26 -19.49 10.54
N TYR A 94 -3.50 -18.49 10.12
CA TYR A 94 -3.20 -17.28 10.87
C TYR A 94 -3.74 -16.04 10.18
N LYS A 95 -4.14 -15.06 10.98
CA LYS A 95 -4.38 -13.67 10.58
C LYS A 95 -3.22 -12.82 11.07
N ILE A 96 -2.63 -12.03 10.16
CA ILE A 96 -1.73 -10.93 10.52
C ILE A 96 -2.50 -9.63 10.38
N THR A 97 -2.37 -8.76 11.38
CA THR A 97 -2.85 -7.38 11.35
C THR A 97 -1.63 -6.47 11.48
N LEU A 98 -1.49 -5.53 10.56
CA LEU A 98 -0.51 -4.44 10.62
C LEU A 98 -1.26 -3.16 11.02
N ASN A 99 -0.91 -2.61 12.18
CA ASN A 99 -1.41 -1.32 12.66
C ASN A 99 -0.31 -0.28 12.49
N THR A 100 -0.66 0.84 11.87
CA THR A 100 0.28 1.93 11.59
C THR A 100 -0.40 3.25 11.93
N ASN A 101 0.16 3.99 12.88
CA ASN A 101 -0.21 5.38 13.14
C ASN A 101 0.85 6.29 12.50
N ILE A 102 0.40 7.21 11.65
CA ILE A 102 1.28 8.17 10.98
C ILE A 102 0.85 9.59 11.32
N ILE A 103 1.85 10.44 11.64
CA ILE A 103 1.67 11.88 11.79
C ILE A 103 2.66 12.55 10.84
N ILE A 104 2.17 13.50 10.06
CA ILE A 104 2.97 14.29 9.12
C ILE A 104 2.78 15.75 9.47
N ASN A 105 3.87 16.41 9.80
CA ASN A 105 3.91 17.83 10.06
C ASN A 105 4.67 18.56 8.96
N ASP A 106 4.33 19.82 8.72
CA ASP A 106 5.20 20.72 7.96
C ASP A 106 6.52 20.89 8.73
N PHE A 107 7.65 20.72 8.05
CA PHE A 107 8.96 20.73 8.70
C PHE A 107 9.37 22.12 9.22
N LEU A 108 8.86 23.19 8.60
CA LEU A 108 9.23 24.57 8.95
C LEU A 108 8.32 25.16 10.01
N THR A 109 7.01 24.90 9.93
CA THR A 109 5.99 25.50 10.80
C THR A 109 5.57 24.57 11.94
N ASP A 110 5.94 23.28 11.88
CA ASP A 110 5.50 22.20 12.77
C ASP A 110 3.96 21.99 12.78
N GLU A 111 3.24 22.57 11.80
CA GLU A 111 1.80 22.41 11.65
C GLU A 111 1.45 20.99 11.24
N GLU A 112 0.45 20.37 11.91
CA GLU A 112 -0.04 19.03 11.56
C GLU A 112 -0.78 19.04 10.22
N ILE A 113 -0.23 18.35 9.23
CA ILE A 113 -0.83 18.17 7.90
C ILE A 113 -1.75 16.95 7.88
N LEU A 114 -1.27 15.85 8.47
CA LEU A 114 -1.98 14.57 8.49
C LEU A 114 -1.72 13.85 9.82
N LYS A 115 -2.80 13.36 10.43
CA LYS A 115 -2.75 12.39 11.52
C LYS A 115 -3.75 11.29 11.23
N GLN A 116 -3.26 10.07 11.03
CA GLN A 116 -4.10 8.96 10.60
C GLN A 116 -3.61 7.63 11.13
N GLU A 117 -4.57 6.79 11.54
CA GLU A 117 -4.34 5.40 11.87
C GLU A 117 -4.82 4.49 10.73
N PHE A 118 -4.00 3.51 10.38
CA PHE A 118 -4.28 2.47 9.38
C PHE A 118 -4.21 1.11 10.06
N SER A 119 -5.21 0.27 9.81
CA SER A 119 -5.24 -1.11 10.25
C SER A 119 -5.55 -2.01 9.05
N THR A 120 -4.55 -2.73 8.58
CA THR A 120 -4.68 -3.64 7.47
C THR A 120 -4.43 -5.07 7.93
N TYR A 121 -5.14 -6.03 7.34
CA TYR A 121 -4.98 -7.44 7.72
C TYR A 121 -5.06 -8.38 6.52
N SER A 122 -4.48 -9.55 6.70
CA SER A 122 -4.58 -10.65 5.76
C SER A 122 -4.42 -11.99 6.48
N ASN A 123 -5.02 -13.03 5.90
CA ASN A 123 -4.89 -14.40 6.38
C ASN A 123 -3.90 -15.18 5.51
N TYR A 124 -3.25 -16.18 6.13
CA TYR A 124 -2.44 -17.15 5.39
C TYR A 124 -2.56 -18.53 6.04
N LYS A 125 -2.51 -19.59 5.21
CA LYS A 125 -2.62 -20.96 5.64
C LYS A 125 -1.28 -21.49 6.15
N VAL A 126 -1.32 -22.32 7.16
CA VAL A 126 -0.17 -23.10 7.61
C VAL A 126 0.10 -24.20 6.58
N GLN A 127 1.35 -24.32 6.15
CA GLN A 127 1.83 -25.35 5.23
C GLN A 127 2.44 -26.52 6.03
N ASP A 128 2.63 -27.65 5.37
CA ASP A 128 3.24 -28.82 6.01
C ASP A 128 4.69 -28.55 6.42
N GLN A 129 5.41 -27.75 5.61
CA GLN A 129 6.75 -27.32 5.94
C GLN A 129 6.74 -25.96 6.68
N HIS A 130 7.48 -25.87 7.76
CA HIS A 130 7.60 -24.63 8.54
C HIS A 130 8.21 -23.47 7.72
N SER A 131 9.19 -23.78 6.87
CA SER A 131 9.83 -22.79 5.96
C SER A 131 8.83 -22.17 5.01
N GLU A 132 7.94 -22.95 4.43
CA GLU A 132 6.89 -22.48 3.52
C GLU A 132 5.89 -21.57 4.25
N THR A 133 5.47 -22.00 5.45
CA THR A 133 4.60 -21.18 6.32
C THR A 133 5.26 -19.82 6.62
N LYS A 134 6.56 -19.83 6.94
CA LYS A 134 7.32 -18.60 7.23
C LYS A 134 7.45 -17.69 6.00
N ASN A 135 7.67 -18.27 4.82
CA ASN A 135 7.71 -17.53 3.55
C ASN A 135 6.37 -16.87 3.24
N LEU A 136 5.25 -17.59 3.47
CA LEU A 136 3.91 -17.03 3.32
C LEU A 136 3.64 -15.90 4.31
N GLU A 137 4.06 -16.06 5.57
CA GLU A 137 3.96 -15.00 6.58
C GLU A 137 4.68 -13.73 6.12
N ASN A 138 5.93 -13.86 5.67
CA ASN A 138 6.73 -12.72 5.21
C ASN A 138 6.10 -12.04 3.99
N LYS A 139 5.69 -12.82 2.99
CA LYS A 139 5.01 -12.30 1.78
C LYS A 139 3.69 -11.61 2.12
N THR A 140 2.93 -12.18 3.06
CA THR A 140 1.67 -11.59 3.54
C THR A 140 1.93 -10.24 4.19
N LEU A 141 2.96 -10.17 5.05
CA LEU A 141 3.35 -8.93 5.72
C LEU A 141 3.82 -7.86 4.73
N GLU A 142 4.62 -8.24 3.73
CA GLU A 142 5.04 -7.34 2.65
C GLU A 142 3.85 -6.74 1.89
N ASN A 143 2.86 -7.57 1.53
CA ASN A 143 1.64 -7.10 0.88
C ASN A 143 0.83 -6.14 1.76
N LEU A 144 0.81 -6.35 3.09
CA LEU A 144 0.16 -5.43 4.03
C LEU A 144 0.88 -4.09 4.10
N ILE A 145 2.22 -4.10 4.10
CA ILE A 145 3.03 -2.87 4.06
C ILE A 145 2.76 -2.10 2.77
N ASP A 146 2.69 -2.79 1.62
CA ASP A 146 2.40 -2.17 0.33
C ASP A 146 1.02 -1.51 0.30
N ARG A 147 0.00 -2.21 0.82
CA ARG A 147 -1.35 -1.65 0.94
C ARG A 147 -1.36 -0.43 1.86
N THR A 148 -0.77 -0.54 3.05
CA THR A 148 -0.70 0.58 4.00
C THR A 148 0.02 1.78 3.40
N HIS A 149 1.14 1.56 2.69
CA HIS A 149 1.86 2.60 1.96
C HIS A 149 0.97 3.30 0.90
N GLN A 150 0.21 2.54 0.11
CA GLN A 150 -0.72 3.11 -0.87
C GLN A 150 -1.81 3.95 -0.20
N ASP A 151 -2.40 3.46 0.90
CA ASP A 151 -3.42 4.18 1.66
C ASP A 151 -2.86 5.50 2.24
N ILE A 152 -1.62 5.49 2.74
CA ILE A 152 -0.92 6.70 3.21
C ILE A 152 -0.76 7.70 2.07
N LEU A 153 -0.32 7.27 0.89
CA LEU A 153 -0.15 8.15 -0.28
C LEU A 153 -1.45 8.80 -0.73
N ILE A 154 -2.55 8.04 -0.72
CA ILE A 154 -3.88 8.58 -1.02
C ILE A 154 -4.20 9.72 -0.04
N ARG A 155 -4.00 9.52 1.26
CA ARG A 155 -4.27 10.55 2.26
C ARG A 155 -3.38 11.78 2.13
N ILE A 156 -2.10 11.58 1.84
CA ILE A 156 -1.17 12.68 1.56
C ILE A 156 -1.67 13.49 0.35
N SER A 157 -2.01 12.82 -0.76
CA SER A 157 -2.47 13.49 -1.97
C SER A 157 -3.76 14.30 -1.75
N GLU A 158 -4.72 13.76 -0.98
CA GLU A 158 -5.96 14.45 -0.62
C GLU A 158 -5.72 15.73 0.20
N LYS A 159 -4.66 15.74 1.02
CA LYS A 159 -4.32 16.92 1.85
C LYS A 159 -3.55 17.98 1.06
N ILE A 160 -2.61 17.56 0.21
CA ILE A 160 -1.83 18.48 -0.62
C ILE A 160 -2.71 19.15 -1.71
N SER A 161 -3.64 18.40 -2.32
CA SER A 161 -4.51 18.91 -3.39
C SER A 161 -5.57 19.92 -2.92
N LYS A 162 -5.78 20.07 -1.60
CA LYS A 162 -6.77 20.98 -1.00
C LYS A 162 -6.19 22.34 -0.57
N LYS A 163 -4.88 22.52 -0.73
CA LYS A 163 -4.18 23.81 -0.51
C LYS A 163 -3.97 24.52 -1.83
#